data_6b3d1147a2a68ccf4ac1a2ab1876c5c2
#
_entry.id   6b3d1147a2a68ccf4ac1a2ab1876c5c2
#
_cell.length_a   1.000
_cell.length_b   1.000
_cell.length_c   1.000
_cell.angle_alpha   90.00
_cell.angle_beta   90.00
_cell.angle_gamma   90.00
#
_symmetry.space_group_name_H-M   'P 1'
#
loop_
_entity.id
_entity.type
_entity.pdbx_description
1 polymer ?
#
loop_
_entity_poly.entity_id
_entity_poly.type
_entity_poly.pdbx_seq_one_letter_code
_entity_poly.pdbx_strand_id
1 'polypeptide(L)'
;MNITTIGTNYHGEKCYRVYLATGTAWYKVFQVYAYNESEAVDMVADYVEENEFEGLYADYYELYDLCEGETVGEYAEAHNLICCGNHGIYLEIAGLEEVK
;
A
#
# COMPACT_ATOMS: atom_id res chain seq x y z
N MET A 1 -17.32 7.84 1.30
CA MET A 1 -16.02 7.22 0.98
C MET A 1 -16.24 5.75 0.65
N ASN A 2 -15.75 5.31 -0.49
CA ASN A 2 -15.90 3.91 -0.89
C ASN A 2 -14.76 3.07 -0.32
N ILE A 3 -15.13 1.97 0.31
CA ILE A 3 -14.15 1.02 0.86
C ILE A 3 -14.13 -0.21 -0.04
N THR A 4 -12.95 -0.57 -0.53
CA THR A 4 -12.76 -1.79 -1.32
C THR A 4 -12.36 -2.92 -0.39
N THR A 5 -13.10 -4.03 -0.41
CA THR A 5 -12.82 -5.18 0.43
C THR A 5 -12.03 -6.22 -0.36
N ILE A 6 -10.94 -6.71 0.24
CA ILE A 6 -10.04 -7.70 -0.35
C ILE A 6 -9.98 -8.91 0.59
N GLY A 7 -10.09 -10.10 0.03
CA GLY A 7 -10.01 -11.34 0.78
C GLY A 7 -11.31 -11.72 1.47
N THR A 8 -11.24 -12.75 2.29
CA THR A 8 -12.39 -13.29 3.00
C THR A 8 -11.96 -13.76 4.39
N ASN A 9 -12.93 -13.85 5.29
CA ASN A 9 -12.67 -14.28 6.67
C ASN A 9 -13.09 -15.74 6.86
N TYR A 10 -12.45 -16.66 6.13
CA TYR A 10 -12.78 -18.09 6.23
C TYR A 10 -12.03 -18.85 7.32
N HIS A 11 -10.85 -18.39 7.71
CA HIS A 11 -9.96 -19.13 8.60
C HIS A 11 -9.51 -18.33 9.82
N GLY A 12 -10.33 -17.37 10.23
CA GLY A 12 -10.02 -16.54 11.39
C GLY A 12 -9.03 -15.42 11.12
N GLU A 13 -8.94 -14.98 9.88
CA GLU A 13 -8.13 -13.82 9.51
C GLU A 13 -8.64 -12.59 10.24
N LYS A 14 -7.71 -11.70 10.56
CA LYS A 14 -8.03 -10.40 11.13
C LYS A 14 -8.45 -9.45 10.01
N CYS A 15 -9.25 -8.45 10.37
CA CYS A 15 -9.67 -7.41 9.43
C CYS A 15 -8.80 -6.17 9.64
N TYR A 16 -8.19 -5.68 8.57
CA TYR A 16 -7.38 -4.47 8.61
C TYR A 16 -7.93 -3.44 7.63
N ARG A 17 -7.83 -2.16 7.99
CA ARG A 17 -8.07 -1.07 7.06
C ARG A 17 -6.74 -0.44 6.71
N VAL A 18 -6.47 -0.36 5.42
CA VAL A 18 -5.25 0.25 4.89
C VAL A 18 -5.64 1.50 4.12
N TYR A 19 -5.08 2.63 4.51
CA TYR A 19 -5.37 3.93 3.90
C TYR A 19 -4.19 4.31 3.02
N LEU A 20 -4.41 4.37 1.71
CA LEU A 20 -3.38 4.80 0.76
C LEU A 20 -3.58 6.27 0.39
N ALA A 21 -2.50 7.04 0.47
CA ALA A 21 -2.51 8.42 0.00
C ALA A 21 -2.53 8.43 -1.53
N THR A 22 -3.29 9.34 -2.10
CA THR A 22 -3.45 9.42 -3.56
C THR A 22 -2.72 10.60 -4.18
N GLY A 23 -1.92 11.32 -3.40
CA GLY A 23 -1.26 12.53 -3.86
C GLY A 23 -2.18 13.75 -3.91
N THR A 24 -3.45 13.58 -3.53
CA THR A 24 -4.44 14.66 -3.39
C THR A 24 -4.94 14.67 -1.94
N ALA A 25 -5.99 15.40 -1.64
CA ALA A 25 -6.59 15.39 -0.31
C ALA A 25 -7.42 14.12 -0.01
N TRP A 26 -7.37 13.15 -0.89
CA TRP A 26 -8.17 11.94 -0.78
C TRP A 26 -7.33 10.76 -0.32
N TYR A 27 -8.00 9.80 0.32
CA TYR A 27 -7.41 8.50 0.64
C TYR A 27 -8.22 7.42 -0.04
N LYS A 28 -7.52 6.41 -0.55
CA LYS A 28 -8.17 5.18 -1.00
C LYS A 28 -8.11 4.20 0.18
N VAL A 29 -9.27 3.66 0.56
CA VAL A 29 -9.37 2.78 1.73
C VAL A 29 -9.62 1.35 1.27
N PHE A 30 -8.80 0.43 1.79
CA PHE A 30 -8.96 -1.00 1.53
C PHE A 30 -9.24 -1.71 2.86
N GLN A 31 -10.27 -2.55 2.88
CA GLN A 31 -10.55 -3.41 4.02
C GLN A 31 -10.06 -4.81 3.65
N VAL A 32 -9.09 -5.32 4.40
CA VAL A 32 -8.36 -6.53 4.02
C VAL A 32 -8.47 -7.57 5.12
N TYR A 33 -8.76 -8.81 4.75
CA TYR A 33 -8.74 -9.93 5.68
C TYR A 33 -7.42 -10.65 5.52
N ALA A 34 -6.58 -10.60 6.55
CA ALA A 34 -5.22 -11.14 6.53
C ALA A 34 -4.82 -11.60 7.93
N TYR A 35 -3.75 -12.39 8.03
CA TYR A 35 -3.29 -12.89 9.32
C TYR A 35 -2.44 -11.87 10.10
N ASN A 36 -1.83 -10.92 9.39
CA ASN A 36 -1.01 -9.90 10.03
C ASN A 36 -0.93 -8.65 9.12
N GLU A 37 -0.34 -7.58 9.66
CA GLU A 37 -0.24 -6.32 8.93
C GLU A 37 0.58 -6.43 7.65
N SER A 38 1.67 -7.17 7.69
CA SER A 38 2.56 -7.35 6.53
C SER A 38 1.80 -8.03 5.37
N GLU A 39 1.03 -9.06 5.68
CA GLU A 39 0.20 -9.74 4.69
C GLU A 39 -0.87 -8.81 4.13
N ALA A 40 -1.49 -8.00 5.01
CA ALA A 40 -2.50 -7.04 4.58
C ALA A 40 -1.94 -6.04 3.56
N VAL A 41 -0.75 -5.50 3.83
CA VAL A 41 -0.08 -4.57 2.91
C VAL A 41 0.26 -5.26 1.59
N ASP A 42 0.75 -6.49 1.64
CA ASP A 42 1.09 -7.26 0.45
C ASP A 42 -0.14 -7.52 -0.43
N MET A 43 -1.28 -7.84 0.19
CA MET A 43 -2.54 -8.05 -0.52
C MET A 43 -3.04 -6.77 -1.19
N VAL A 44 -2.86 -5.62 -0.53
CA VAL A 44 -3.22 -4.33 -1.12
C VAL A 44 -2.31 -4.01 -2.31
N ALA A 45 -1.01 -4.29 -2.19
CA ALA A 45 -0.05 -4.07 -3.28
C ALA A 45 -0.42 -4.91 -4.51
N ASP A 46 -0.74 -6.18 -4.28
CA ASP A 46 -1.15 -7.10 -5.34
C ASP A 46 -2.42 -6.59 -6.05
N TYR A 47 -3.40 -6.17 -5.28
CA TYR A 47 -4.67 -5.67 -5.80
C TYR A 47 -4.48 -4.39 -6.61
N VAL A 48 -3.70 -3.45 -6.09
CA VAL A 48 -3.46 -2.15 -6.73
C VAL A 48 -2.71 -2.34 -8.06
N GLU A 49 -1.70 -3.20 -8.08
CA GLU A 49 -0.93 -3.51 -9.28
C GLU A 49 -1.80 -4.21 -10.32
N GLU A 50 -2.56 -5.22 -9.89
CA GLU A 50 -3.40 -6.03 -10.79
C GLU A 50 -4.52 -5.21 -11.44
N ASN A 51 -5.07 -4.23 -10.72
CA ASN A 51 -6.16 -3.40 -11.20
C ASN A 51 -5.69 -2.07 -11.79
N GLU A 52 -4.38 -1.88 -11.92
CA GLU A 52 -3.78 -0.70 -12.54
C GLU A 52 -4.26 0.63 -11.97
N PHE A 53 -4.34 0.74 -10.64
CA PHE A 53 -4.71 1.99 -9.98
C PHE A 53 -3.55 2.97 -10.03
N GLU A 54 -3.44 3.69 -11.13
CA GLU A 54 -2.40 4.71 -11.31
C GLU A 54 -2.50 5.79 -10.24
N GLY A 55 -1.35 6.24 -9.76
CA GLY A 55 -1.28 7.25 -8.73
C GLY A 55 -1.33 6.72 -7.30
N LEU A 56 -1.62 5.43 -7.11
CA LEU A 56 -1.61 4.79 -5.80
C LEU A 56 -0.31 4.07 -5.50
N TYR A 57 0.53 3.87 -6.50
CA TYR A 57 1.83 3.24 -6.33
C TYR A 57 2.85 3.86 -7.27
N ALA A 58 4.11 3.69 -6.93
CA ALA A 58 5.22 4.09 -7.80
C ALA A 58 6.16 2.90 -7.95
N ASP A 59 6.76 2.74 -9.14
CA ASP A 59 7.77 1.72 -9.32
C ASP A 59 9.16 2.26 -8.94
N TYR A 60 10.14 1.37 -8.90
CA TYR A 60 11.51 1.73 -8.53
C TYR A 60 12.10 2.82 -9.42
N TYR A 61 11.83 2.76 -10.72
CA TYR A 61 12.41 3.71 -11.67
C TYR A 61 11.83 5.11 -11.50
N GLU A 62 10.55 5.22 -11.20
CA GLU A 62 9.92 6.49 -10.91
C GLU A 62 10.54 7.14 -9.67
N LEU A 63 10.77 6.37 -8.62
CA LEU A 63 11.40 6.86 -7.41
C LEU A 63 12.87 7.21 -7.62
N TYR A 64 13.58 6.42 -8.44
CA TYR A 64 14.96 6.69 -8.76
C TYR A 64 15.12 8.07 -9.42
N ASP A 65 14.21 8.44 -10.30
CA ASP A 65 14.24 9.74 -10.96
C ASP A 65 13.92 10.89 -10.00
N LEU A 66 13.16 10.62 -8.93
CA LEU A 66 12.77 11.62 -7.96
C LEU A 66 13.79 11.83 -6.83
N CYS A 67 14.59 10.82 -6.51
CA CYS A 67 15.53 10.90 -5.41
C CYS A 67 16.84 11.53 -5.84
N GLU A 68 16.99 12.83 -5.58
CA GLU A 68 18.20 13.59 -5.93
C GLU A 68 19.27 13.44 -4.84
N GLY A 69 20.33 12.70 -5.15
CA GLY A 69 21.47 12.55 -4.25
C GLY A 69 21.27 11.61 -3.08
N GLU A 70 20.14 10.92 -3.01
CA GLU A 70 19.87 9.92 -1.98
C GLU A 70 19.50 8.59 -2.62
N THR A 71 19.49 7.52 -1.83
CA THR A 71 19.05 6.22 -2.33
C THR A 71 17.53 6.14 -2.39
N VAL A 72 17.00 5.24 -3.21
CA VAL A 72 15.56 5.02 -3.29
C VAL A 72 15.00 4.60 -1.92
N GLY A 73 15.75 3.77 -1.17
CA GLY A 73 15.35 3.37 0.18
C GLY A 73 15.24 4.54 1.14
N GLU A 74 16.20 5.46 1.12
CA GLU A 74 16.16 6.66 1.95
C GLU A 74 15.00 7.57 1.57
N TYR A 75 14.77 7.75 0.28
CA TYR A 75 13.63 8.52 -0.22
C TYR A 75 12.31 7.91 0.24
N ALA A 76 12.17 6.60 0.09
CA ALA A 76 10.96 5.89 0.48
C ALA A 76 10.67 6.05 1.98
N GLU A 77 11.71 5.92 2.82
CA GLU A 77 11.57 6.10 4.26
C GLU A 77 11.13 7.51 4.62
N ALA A 78 11.71 8.51 3.98
CA ALA A 78 11.39 9.92 4.22
C ALA A 78 9.96 10.28 3.82
N HIS A 79 9.39 9.57 2.86
CA HIS A 79 8.05 9.83 2.33
C HIS A 79 7.01 8.79 2.78
N ASN A 80 7.33 7.97 3.76
CA ASN A 80 6.45 6.92 4.29
C ASN A 80 5.99 5.91 3.24
N LEU A 81 6.88 5.62 2.30
CA LEU A 81 6.61 4.62 1.27
C LEU A 81 7.06 3.25 1.76
N ILE A 82 6.22 2.25 1.55
CA ILE A 82 6.53 0.87 1.89
C ILE A 82 6.87 0.11 0.63
N CYS A 83 8.04 -0.52 0.62
CA CYS A 83 8.47 -1.35 -0.49
C CYS A 83 7.75 -2.70 -0.46
N CYS A 84 7.04 -3.00 -1.51
CA CYS A 84 6.42 -4.30 -1.73
C CYS A 84 7.33 -5.09 -2.66
N GLY A 85 8.38 -5.65 -2.09
CA GLY A 85 9.50 -6.22 -2.84
C GLY A 85 9.15 -7.28 -3.86
N ASN A 86 8.10 -8.06 -3.59
CA ASN A 86 7.65 -9.09 -4.52
C ASN A 86 7.01 -8.51 -5.79
N HIS A 87 6.58 -7.27 -5.73
CA HIS A 87 5.89 -6.59 -6.82
C HIS A 87 6.72 -5.47 -7.45
N GLY A 88 7.85 -5.10 -6.82
CA GLY A 88 8.69 -4.00 -7.30
C GLY A 88 8.04 -2.64 -7.23
N ILE A 89 7.04 -2.47 -6.39
CA ILE A 89 6.31 -1.21 -6.25
C ILE A 89 6.40 -0.67 -4.83
N TYR A 90 6.09 0.61 -4.69
CA TYR A 90 6.07 1.31 -3.40
C TYR A 90 4.70 1.93 -3.18
N LEU A 91 4.17 1.77 -1.97
CA LEU A 91 2.88 2.33 -1.58
C LEU A 91 3.08 3.38 -0.50
N GLU A 92 2.41 4.52 -0.64
CA GLU A 92 2.37 5.51 0.42
C GLU A 92 1.21 5.20 1.35
N ILE A 93 1.52 4.63 2.51
CA ILE A 93 0.50 4.24 3.48
C ILE A 93 0.29 5.37 4.47
N ALA A 94 -0.89 5.99 4.41
CA ALA A 94 -1.28 7.06 5.32
C ALA A 94 -1.74 6.53 6.67
N GLY A 95 -2.20 5.29 6.73
CA GLY A 95 -2.61 4.66 7.97
C GLY A 95 -2.92 3.19 7.78
N LEU A 96 -2.82 2.45 8.87
CA LEU A 96 -3.17 1.04 8.90
C LEU A 96 -3.71 0.73 10.30
N GLU A 97 -4.88 0.13 10.39
CA GLU A 97 -5.50 -0.21 11.66
C GLU A 97 -6.17 -1.58 11.59
N GLU A 98 -6.21 -2.26 12.73
CA GLU A 98 -6.97 -3.49 12.85
C GLU A 98 -8.41 -3.13 13.22
N VAL A 99 -9.36 -3.66 12.48
CA VAL A 99 -10.79 -3.45 12.74
C VAL A 99 -11.29 -4.56 13.64
N LYS A 100 -11.75 -4.19 14.80
CA LYS A 100 -12.26 -5.15 15.80
C LYS A 100 -13.77 -5.22 15.81
#